data_778bc4f92629ed4ab2747730de43ae0c
#
_entry.id   778bc4f92629ed4ab2747730de43ae0c
#
_cell.length_a   1.000
_cell.length_b   1.000
_cell.length_c   1.000
_cell.angle_alpha   90.00
_cell.angle_beta   90.00
_cell.angle_gamma   90.00
#
_symmetry.space_group_name_H-M   'P 1'
#
loop_
_entity.id
_entity.type
_entity.pdbx_description
1 polymer ?
#
loop_
_entity_poly.entity_id
_entity_poly.type
_entity_poly.pdbx_seq_one_letter_code
_entity_poly.pdbx_strand_id
1 'polypeptide(L)'
;MKILCKFTKLGYLKFISHLDLVDLFQRTLFQNKVDVKFSEGFNPHPRMSIAYPLPLGIESNSEYMEIYLNSRIDLKDFLIKMNERLPAGIKIIEAMYDDDESISNKVKSVVYAFKLLNTFFDKNKNIDIAKELEKINSMDIVEIERKRKKGKRRIFVKENAKEYLKRLELKDDAIYAYIKMSENGSLKPALIFDILNNYTNINIDELDIDLERIGLYQDEDGLKEIFL
;
A
#
# COMPACT_ATOMS: atom_id res chain seq x y z
N MET A 1 -19.82 4.31 15.77
CA MET A 1 -18.49 4.80 16.23
C MET A 1 -17.45 3.93 15.61
N LYS A 2 -16.37 4.50 15.10
CA LYS A 2 -15.24 3.71 14.57
C LYS A 2 -13.92 4.33 15.04
N ILE A 3 -12.87 3.50 15.05
CA ILE A 3 -11.49 3.94 15.20
C ILE A 3 -10.74 3.67 13.91
N LEU A 4 -9.84 4.59 13.59
CA LEU A 4 -8.86 4.47 12.54
C LEU A 4 -7.52 4.12 13.17
N CYS A 5 -6.85 3.10 12.65
CA CYS A 5 -5.57 2.63 13.15
C CYS A 5 -4.52 2.68 12.03
N LYS A 6 -3.32 3.19 12.35
CA LYS A 6 -2.12 3.09 11.53
C LYS A 6 -1.29 1.90 12.02
N PHE A 7 -0.80 1.05 11.12
CA PHE A 7 -0.03 -0.14 11.51
C PHE A 7 1.11 -0.44 10.54
N THR A 8 2.06 -1.27 10.99
CA THR A 8 3.18 -1.76 10.18
C THR A 8 2.93 -3.17 9.67
N LYS A 9 3.56 -3.54 8.54
CA LYS A 9 3.67 -4.91 8.05
C LYS A 9 5.10 -5.13 7.54
N LEU A 10 5.96 -5.73 8.37
CA LEU A 10 7.41 -5.81 8.17
C LEU A 10 7.94 -7.24 8.27
N GLY A 11 9.16 -7.43 7.80
CA GLY A 11 9.90 -8.68 7.89
C GLY A 11 9.20 -9.83 7.16
N TYR A 12 9.24 -11.03 7.73
CA TYR A 12 8.61 -12.19 7.10
C TYR A 12 7.10 -12.09 6.98
N LEU A 13 6.45 -11.19 7.73
CA LEU A 13 5.01 -10.97 7.64
C LEU A 13 4.58 -10.29 6.34
N LYS A 14 5.51 -9.74 5.56
CA LYS A 14 5.22 -9.28 4.19
C LYS A 14 4.64 -10.39 3.29
N PHE A 15 4.90 -11.66 3.62
CA PHE A 15 4.43 -12.82 2.84
C PHE A 15 3.08 -13.40 3.30
N ILE A 16 2.45 -12.90 4.37
CA ILE A 16 1.09 -13.31 4.72
C ILE A 16 0.07 -12.63 3.80
N SER A 17 -0.99 -13.38 3.46
CA SER A 17 -2.05 -12.85 2.60
C SER A 17 -2.87 -11.75 3.30
N HIS A 18 -3.66 -11.01 2.51
CA HIS A 18 -4.61 -10.04 3.09
C HIS A 18 -5.63 -10.71 4.02
N LEU A 19 -6.13 -11.90 3.67
CA LEU A 19 -7.09 -12.62 4.49
C LEU A 19 -6.46 -13.08 5.81
N ASP A 20 -5.24 -13.64 5.78
CA ASP A 20 -4.51 -14.03 6.99
C ASP A 20 -4.24 -12.83 7.91
N LEU A 21 -3.96 -11.66 7.33
CA LEU A 21 -3.77 -10.42 8.09
C LEU A 21 -5.08 -9.97 8.76
N VAL A 22 -6.20 -10.03 8.05
CA VAL A 22 -7.53 -9.72 8.61
C VAL A 22 -7.86 -10.70 9.74
N ASP A 23 -7.65 -12.00 9.54
CA ASP A 23 -7.89 -13.02 10.55
C ASP A 23 -6.99 -12.85 11.79
N LEU A 24 -5.74 -12.40 11.58
CA LEU A 24 -4.82 -12.08 12.68
C LEU A 24 -5.38 -10.95 13.55
N PHE A 25 -5.81 -9.84 12.93
CA PHE A 25 -6.40 -8.72 13.66
C PHE A 25 -7.70 -9.12 14.36
N GLN A 26 -8.59 -9.84 13.69
CA GLN A 26 -9.85 -10.31 14.28
C GLN A 26 -9.60 -11.18 15.51
N ARG A 27 -8.70 -12.16 15.42
CA ARG A 27 -8.32 -13.02 16.57
C ARG A 27 -7.74 -12.20 17.71
N THR A 28 -6.89 -11.22 17.42
CA THR A 28 -6.28 -10.34 18.42
C THR A 28 -7.32 -9.47 19.13
N LEU A 29 -8.30 -8.92 18.38
CA LEU A 29 -9.44 -8.19 18.94
C LEU A 29 -10.26 -9.07 19.92
N PHE A 30 -10.57 -10.30 19.53
CA PHE A 30 -11.28 -11.26 20.39
C PHE A 30 -10.52 -11.60 21.65
N GLN A 31 -9.23 -11.91 21.54
CA GLN A 31 -8.38 -12.25 22.67
C GLN A 31 -8.28 -11.10 23.69
N ASN A 32 -8.36 -9.86 23.23
CA ASN A 32 -8.34 -8.65 24.06
C ASN A 32 -9.75 -8.23 24.52
N LYS A 33 -10.79 -9.00 24.16
CA LYS A 33 -12.20 -8.71 24.52
C LYS A 33 -12.63 -7.29 24.09
N VAL A 34 -12.14 -6.82 22.95
CA VAL A 34 -12.55 -5.51 22.40
C VAL A 34 -13.99 -5.61 21.94
N ASP A 35 -14.84 -4.69 22.39
CA ASP A 35 -16.28 -4.64 22.09
C ASP A 35 -16.52 -4.11 20.66
N VAL A 36 -16.24 -4.97 19.66
CA VAL A 36 -16.38 -4.64 18.24
C VAL A 36 -17.80 -4.87 17.73
N LYS A 37 -18.22 -4.07 16.75
CA LYS A 37 -19.44 -4.37 15.97
C LYS A 37 -19.19 -5.55 15.06
N PHE A 38 -20.23 -6.36 14.86
CA PHE A 38 -20.25 -7.46 13.92
C PHE A 38 -20.98 -7.09 12.61
N SER A 39 -20.64 -7.78 11.54
CA SER A 39 -21.40 -7.74 10.30
C SER A 39 -22.77 -8.42 10.51
N GLU A 40 -23.76 -8.02 9.72
CA GLU A 40 -25.07 -8.66 9.67
C GLU A 40 -25.00 -9.88 8.75
N GLY A 41 -25.80 -10.93 9.06
CA GLY A 41 -25.93 -12.13 8.23
C GLY A 41 -25.68 -13.44 8.98
N PHE A 42 -25.61 -14.55 8.25
CA PHE A 42 -25.53 -15.92 8.81
C PHE A 42 -24.16 -16.27 9.43
N ASN A 43 -23.11 -15.56 9.09
CA ASN A 43 -21.76 -15.76 9.60
C ASN A 43 -21.15 -14.43 10.06
N PRO A 44 -21.55 -13.94 11.25
CA PRO A 44 -21.08 -12.65 11.74
C PRO A 44 -19.56 -12.63 11.99
N HIS A 45 -18.89 -11.59 11.53
CA HIS A 45 -17.47 -11.35 11.79
C HIS A 45 -17.25 -9.89 12.23
N PRO A 46 -16.17 -9.58 12.95
CA PRO A 46 -15.85 -8.22 13.37
C PRO A 46 -15.88 -7.27 12.18
N ARG A 47 -16.62 -6.18 12.32
CA ARG A 47 -16.69 -5.16 11.26
C ARG A 47 -15.43 -4.32 11.28
N MET A 48 -14.54 -4.62 10.33
CA MET A 48 -13.29 -3.92 10.11
C MET A 48 -12.94 -3.92 8.61
N SER A 49 -12.15 -2.98 8.17
CA SER A 49 -11.59 -2.96 6.81
C SER A 49 -10.17 -2.37 6.79
N ILE A 50 -9.35 -2.86 5.85
CA ILE A 50 -8.03 -2.32 5.55
C ILE A 50 -8.15 -1.45 4.29
N ALA A 51 -7.58 -0.26 4.33
CA ALA A 51 -7.80 0.78 3.32
C ALA A 51 -7.44 0.37 1.89
N TYR A 52 -6.27 -0.20 1.71
CA TYR A 52 -5.76 -0.63 0.41
C TYR A 52 -4.83 -1.82 0.60
N PRO A 53 -5.27 -3.05 0.30
CA PRO A 53 -4.49 -4.24 0.56
C PRO A 53 -3.06 -4.17 0.03
N LEU A 54 -2.08 -4.46 0.90
CA LEU A 54 -0.67 -4.51 0.53
C LEU A 54 -0.40 -5.80 -0.26
N PRO A 55 0.20 -5.73 -1.48
CA PRO A 55 0.60 -6.92 -2.21
C PRO A 55 1.59 -7.77 -1.41
N LEU A 56 1.65 -9.08 -1.71
CA LEU A 56 2.60 -9.99 -1.09
C LEU A 56 4.04 -9.58 -1.41
N GLY A 57 4.94 -9.80 -0.44
CA GLY A 57 6.36 -9.50 -0.58
C GLY A 57 6.74 -8.04 -0.37
N ILE A 58 5.77 -7.15 -0.12
CA ILE A 58 6.00 -5.73 0.10
C ILE A 58 5.90 -5.41 1.59
N GLU A 59 6.88 -4.67 2.12
CA GLU A 59 6.85 -4.12 3.47
C GLU A 59 6.13 -2.78 3.51
N SER A 60 5.60 -2.41 4.68
CA SER A 60 5.06 -1.07 4.90
C SER A 60 5.12 -0.67 6.37
N ASN A 61 5.49 0.58 6.60
CA ASN A 61 5.43 1.22 7.90
C ASN A 61 4.14 2.05 8.10
N SER A 62 3.26 2.13 7.09
CA SER A 62 2.14 3.05 7.07
C SER A 62 0.92 2.46 6.36
N GLU A 63 0.35 1.43 6.96
CA GLU A 63 -0.93 0.84 6.55
C GLU A 63 -2.05 1.36 7.45
N TYR A 64 -3.28 1.35 6.93
CA TYR A 64 -4.44 1.85 7.66
C TYR A 64 -5.58 0.84 7.69
N MET A 65 -6.23 0.74 8.85
CA MET A 65 -7.47 -0.01 9.01
C MET A 65 -8.48 0.76 9.85
N GLU A 66 -9.76 0.53 9.60
CA GLU A 66 -10.85 0.99 10.44
C GLU A 66 -11.50 -0.19 11.17
N ILE A 67 -11.88 0.03 12.43
CA ILE A 67 -12.53 -0.95 13.29
C ILE A 67 -13.78 -0.30 13.89
N TYR A 68 -14.93 -0.95 13.73
CA TYR A 68 -16.19 -0.45 14.26
C TYR A 68 -16.43 -0.99 15.66
N LEU A 69 -16.76 -0.10 16.61
CA LEU A 69 -16.95 -0.40 18.02
C LEU A 69 -18.41 -0.19 18.44
N ASN A 70 -18.88 -0.97 19.43
CA ASN A 70 -20.16 -0.78 20.07
C ASN A 70 -20.08 0.33 21.12
N SER A 71 -18.98 0.39 21.88
CA SER A 71 -18.75 1.37 22.94
C SER A 71 -17.40 2.07 22.81
N ARG A 72 -17.23 3.19 23.51
CA ARG A 72 -15.96 3.92 23.54
C ARG A 72 -14.95 3.20 24.42
N ILE A 73 -13.70 3.14 23.98
CA ILE A 73 -12.59 2.47 24.68
C ILE A 73 -11.45 3.45 24.94
N ASP A 74 -10.57 3.14 25.88
CA ASP A 74 -9.30 3.86 26.03
C ASP A 74 -8.34 3.42 24.90
N LEU A 75 -7.95 4.37 24.04
CA LEU A 75 -7.10 4.09 22.89
C LEU A 75 -5.65 3.73 23.28
N LYS A 76 -5.15 4.26 24.42
CA LYS A 76 -3.81 3.92 24.90
C LYS A 76 -3.78 2.48 25.41
N ASP A 77 -4.76 2.09 26.21
CA ASP A 77 -4.92 0.71 26.69
C ASP A 77 -5.12 -0.26 25.51
N PHE A 78 -5.94 0.14 24.52
CA PHE A 78 -6.13 -0.63 23.28
C PHE A 78 -4.81 -0.88 22.54
N LEU A 79 -4.01 0.16 22.32
CA LEU A 79 -2.71 0.04 21.63
C LEU A 79 -1.76 -0.92 22.36
N ILE A 80 -1.66 -0.79 23.70
CA ILE A 80 -0.80 -1.65 24.51
C ILE A 80 -1.24 -3.12 24.37
N LYS A 81 -2.51 -3.42 24.64
CA LYS A 81 -3.05 -4.77 24.63
C LYS A 81 -2.99 -5.44 23.26
N MET A 82 -3.28 -4.68 22.19
CA MET A 82 -3.18 -5.21 20.83
C MET A 82 -1.72 -5.57 20.50
N ASN A 83 -0.79 -4.67 20.77
CA ASN A 83 0.62 -4.85 20.43
C ASN A 83 1.32 -5.93 21.26
N GLU A 84 0.87 -6.23 22.48
CA GLU A 84 1.38 -7.35 23.27
C GLU A 84 1.08 -8.73 22.64
N ARG A 85 0.05 -8.81 21.78
CA ARG A 85 -0.39 -10.08 21.18
C ARG A 85 -0.10 -10.20 19.69
N LEU A 86 0.17 -9.07 19.01
CA LEU A 86 0.54 -9.07 17.61
C LEU A 86 1.97 -9.62 17.45
N PRO A 87 2.25 -10.40 16.39
CA PRO A 87 3.59 -10.90 16.12
C PRO A 87 4.55 -9.79 15.74
N ALA A 88 5.86 -10.01 15.96
CA ALA A 88 6.89 -9.10 15.53
C ALA A 88 6.76 -8.78 14.03
N GLY A 89 6.78 -7.48 13.68
CA GLY A 89 6.57 -6.98 12.31
C GLY A 89 5.17 -6.43 12.04
N ILE A 90 4.15 -6.81 12.83
CA ILE A 90 2.85 -6.13 12.85
C ILE A 90 2.73 -5.34 14.15
N LYS A 91 2.56 -4.03 14.03
CA LYS A 91 2.39 -3.14 15.19
C LYS A 91 1.39 -2.06 14.86
N ILE A 92 0.40 -1.84 15.70
CA ILE A 92 -0.46 -0.66 15.63
C ILE A 92 0.31 0.50 16.22
N ILE A 93 0.63 1.50 15.40
CA ILE A 93 1.47 2.64 15.79
C ILE A 93 0.61 3.71 16.45
N GLU A 94 -0.58 3.92 15.88
CA GLU A 94 -1.46 5.02 16.23
C GLU A 94 -2.92 4.60 16.07
N ALA A 95 -3.79 5.15 16.90
CA ALA A 95 -5.24 4.97 16.80
C ALA A 95 -5.96 6.27 17.17
N MET A 96 -7.02 6.60 16.43
CA MET A 96 -7.87 7.75 16.70
C MET A 96 -9.34 7.44 16.42
N TYR A 97 -10.25 8.16 17.06
CA TYR A 97 -11.66 8.13 16.68
C TYR A 97 -11.86 8.90 15.37
N ASP A 98 -12.54 8.28 14.42
CA ASP A 98 -12.85 8.88 13.13
C ASP A 98 -14.20 8.33 12.66
N ASP A 99 -15.24 9.11 12.79
CA ASP A 99 -16.61 8.75 12.37
C ASP A 99 -16.97 9.28 10.97
N ASP A 100 -16.00 9.88 10.26
CA ASP A 100 -16.16 10.37 8.89
C ASP A 100 -16.36 9.24 7.86
N GLU A 101 -16.07 9.54 6.60
CA GLU A 101 -16.13 8.57 5.50
C GLU A 101 -15.20 7.36 5.71
N SER A 102 -15.40 6.30 4.91
CA SER A 102 -14.54 5.11 4.99
C SER A 102 -13.09 5.44 4.64
N ILE A 103 -12.16 4.77 5.31
CA ILE A 103 -10.73 4.94 5.06
C ILE A 103 -10.36 4.71 3.58
N SER A 104 -11.03 3.77 2.92
CA SER A 104 -10.80 3.50 1.49
C SER A 104 -11.13 4.69 0.58
N ASN A 105 -12.10 5.52 0.97
CA ASN A 105 -12.45 6.74 0.23
C ASN A 105 -11.47 7.88 0.48
N LYS A 106 -10.85 7.91 1.66
CA LYS A 106 -9.83 8.91 2.01
C LYS A 106 -8.53 8.72 1.22
N VAL A 107 -8.20 7.51 0.81
CA VAL A 107 -6.96 7.23 0.06
C VAL A 107 -7.08 7.73 -1.37
N LYS A 108 -6.26 8.72 -1.73
CA LYS A 108 -6.18 9.29 -3.09
C LYS A 108 -4.90 8.92 -3.81
N SER A 109 -3.82 8.61 -3.08
CA SER A 109 -2.57 8.16 -3.66
C SER A 109 -1.82 7.18 -2.77
N VAL A 110 -0.85 6.50 -3.36
CA VAL A 110 0.09 5.59 -2.71
C VAL A 110 1.49 5.88 -3.21
N VAL A 111 2.47 5.79 -2.30
CA VAL A 111 3.88 5.94 -2.64
C VAL A 111 4.62 4.64 -2.34
N TYR A 112 5.37 4.17 -3.32
CA TYR A 112 6.28 3.03 -3.19
C TYR A 112 7.73 3.48 -3.33
N ALA A 113 8.62 2.89 -2.54
CA ALA A 113 10.06 3.02 -2.69
C ALA A 113 10.64 1.69 -3.20
N PHE A 114 11.35 1.74 -4.30
CA PHE A 114 12.15 0.66 -4.88
C PHE A 114 13.58 0.90 -4.43
N LYS A 115 13.97 0.32 -3.28
CA LYS A 115 15.32 0.43 -2.71
C LYS A 115 16.28 -0.37 -3.57
N LEU A 116 17.23 0.33 -4.19
CA LEU A 116 18.15 -0.24 -5.18
C LEU A 116 19.27 -1.02 -4.49
N LEU A 117 19.46 -2.27 -4.90
CA LEU A 117 20.53 -3.13 -4.40
C LEU A 117 21.80 -3.01 -5.25
N ASN A 118 22.90 -3.56 -4.78
CA ASN A 118 24.19 -3.54 -5.51
C ASN A 118 24.07 -4.14 -6.91
N THR A 119 23.27 -5.18 -7.08
CA THR A 119 22.98 -5.80 -8.39
C THR A 119 22.40 -4.81 -9.40
N PHE A 120 21.53 -3.91 -8.96
CA PHE A 120 21.00 -2.83 -9.80
C PHE A 120 22.12 -1.89 -10.27
N PHE A 121 22.96 -1.41 -9.38
CA PHE A 121 24.05 -0.50 -9.71
C PHE A 121 25.09 -1.17 -10.62
N ASP A 122 25.34 -2.47 -10.44
CA ASP A 122 26.24 -3.23 -11.31
C ASP A 122 25.73 -3.33 -12.75
N LYS A 123 24.42 -3.47 -12.96
CA LYS A 123 23.79 -3.50 -14.27
C LYS A 123 23.72 -2.10 -14.92
N ASN A 124 23.70 -1.04 -14.14
CA ASN A 124 23.41 0.32 -14.59
C ASN A 124 24.57 1.31 -14.38
N LYS A 125 25.81 0.86 -14.32
CA LYS A 125 27.03 1.65 -13.98
C LYS A 125 27.21 2.97 -14.74
N ASN A 126 26.75 3.01 -16.01
CA ASN A 126 26.92 4.17 -16.89
C ASN A 126 25.59 4.90 -17.17
N ILE A 127 24.55 4.63 -16.39
CA ILE A 127 23.23 5.19 -16.57
C ILE A 127 23.03 6.33 -15.56
N ASP A 128 22.68 7.49 -16.06
CA ASP A 128 22.17 8.60 -15.26
C ASP A 128 20.70 8.33 -14.94
N ILE A 129 20.46 7.67 -13.78
CA ILE A 129 19.14 7.22 -13.37
C ILE A 129 18.18 8.41 -13.25
N ALA A 130 18.60 9.53 -12.65
CA ALA A 130 17.75 10.69 -12.47
C ALA A 130 17.28 11.25 -13.84
N LYS A 131 18.16 11.32 -14.82
CA LYS A 131 17.85 11.75 -16.19
C LYS A 131 16.89 10.78 -16.89
N GLU A 132 17.06 9.50 -16.69
CA GLU A 132 16.14 8.48 -17.25
C GLU A 132 14.74 8.57 -16.64
N LEU A 133 14.63 8.82 -15.33
CA LEU A 133 13.33 9.03 -14.69
C LEU A 133 12.65 10.30 -15.18
N GLU A 134 13.42 11.38 -15.42
CA GLU A 134 12.89 12.64 -15.93
C GLU A 134 12.31 12.49 -17.35
N LYS A 135 12.87 11.60 -18.19
CA LYS A 135 12.28 11.26 -19.49
C LYS A 135 10.85 10.74 -19.32
N ILE A 136 10.62 9.81 -18.39
CA ILE A 136 9.28 9.27 -18.12
C ILE A 136 8.37 10.38 -17.56
N ASN A 137 8.88 11.19 -16.64
CA ASN A 137 8.10 12.27 -16.02
C ASN A 137 7.60 13.27 -17.06
N SER A 138 8.41 13.57 -18.09
CA SER A 138 8.10 14.52 -19.16
C SER A 138 7.22 13.97 -20.29
N MET A 139 6.99 12.64 -20.34
CA MET A 139 6.12 12.02 -21.34
C MET A 139 4.64 12.28 -21.02
N ASP A 140 3.85 12.56 -22.05
CA ASP A 140 2.37 12.62 -21.95
C ASP A 140 1.73 11.24 -22.01
N ILE A 141 2.37 10.31 -22.72
CA ILE A 141 1.85 8.94 -22.92
C ILE A 141 2.95 7.93 -22.59
N VAL A 142 2.63 7.04 -21.66
CA VAL A 142 3.43 5.87 -21.31
C VAL A 142 2.50 4.65 -21.38
N GLU A 143 2.54 3.94 -22.52
CA GLU A 143 1.64 2.81 -22.77
C GLU A 143 2.03 1.61 -21.92
N ILE A 144 1.04 1.01 -21.25
CA ILE A 144 1.19 -0.24 -20.49
C ILE A 144 0.09 -1.22 -20.88
N GLU A 145 0.37 -2.52 -20.75
CA GLU A 145 -0.65 -3.55 -20.87
C GLU A 145 -1.17 -3.99 -19.51
N ARG A 146 -2.49 -3.91 -19.32
CA ARG A 146 -3.14 -4.34 -18.08
C ARG A 146 -4.13 -5.47 -18.34
N LYS A 147 -4.10 -6.45 -17.44
CA LYS A 147 -5.07 -7.53 -17.43
C LYS A 147 -6.38 -7.04 -16.83
N ARG A 148 -7.45 -6.97 -17.62
CA ARG A 148 -8.80 -6.57 -17.20
C ARG A 148 -9.76 -7.75 -17.31
N LYS A 149 -10.75 -7.79 -16.42
CA LYS A 149 -11.84 -8.77 -16.48
C LYS A 149 -12.98 -8.21 -17.34
N LYS A 150 -13.33 -8.89 -18.43
CA LYS A 150 -14.50 -8.56 -19.27
C LYS A 150 -15.46 -9.74 -19.22
N GLY A 151 -16.50 -9.64 -18.36
CA GLY A 151 -17.36 -10.77 -18.06
C GLY A 151 -16.59 -11.93 -17.43
N LYS A 152 -16.65 -13.12 -18.02
CA LYS A 152 -15.93 -14.33 -17.58
C LYS A 152 -14.49 -14.42 -18.13
N ARG A 153 -14.09 -13.55 -19.08
CA ARG A 153 -12.78 -13.60 -19.75
C ARG A 153 -11.83 -12.56 -19.17
N ARG A 154 -10.55 -12.87 -19.18
CA ARG A 154 -9.46 -11.91 -18.94
C ARG A 154 -8.92 -11.45 -20.29
N ILE A 155 -8.84 -10.14 -20.48
CA ILE A 155 -8.29 -9.50 -21.67
C ILE A 155 -7.13 -8.60 -21.29
N PHE A 156 -6.20 -8.41 -22.20
CA PHE A 156 -5.18 -7.37 -22.07
C PHE A 156 -5.72 -6.10 -22.72
N VAL A 157 -5.54 -4.99 -22.03
CA VAL A 157 -5.97 -3.65 -22.49
C VAL A 157 -4.76 -2.73 -22.38
N LYS A 158 -4.52 -1.96 -23.43
CA LYS A 158 -3.54 -0.89 -23.44
C LYS A 158 -4.13 0.33 -22.75
N GLU A 159 -3.40 0.87 -21.79
CA GLU A 159 -3.79 2.05 -21.01
C GLU A 159 -2.58 2.99 -20.91
N ASN A 160 -2.83 4.28 -20.71
CA ASN A 160 -1.77 5.24 -20.43
C ASN A 160 -1.44 5.23 -18.94
N ALA A 161 -0.22 4.81 -18.58
CA ALA A 161 0.24 4.80 -17.19
C ALA A 161 0.22 6.20 -16.53
N LYS A 162 0.32 7.27 -17.31
CA LYS A 162 0.28 8.65 -16.80
C LYS A 162 -1.08 9.05 -16.20
N GLU A 163 -2.13 8.27 -16.43
CA GLU A 163 -3.40 8.42 -15.72
C GLU A 163 -3.28 8.09 -14.22
N TYR A 164 -2.28 7.27 -13.87
CA TYR A 164 -2.03 6.79 -12.51
C TYR A 164 -0.67 7.26 -11.98
N LEU A 165 0.40 7.17 -12.78
CA LEU A 165 1.75 7.54 -12.40
C LEU A 165 1.93 9.05 -12.46
N LYS A 166 2.04 9.68 -11.30
CA LYS A 166 2.27 11.12 -11.18
C LYS A 166 3.72 11.48 -11.47
N ARG A 167 4.64 10.82 -10.80
CA ARG A 167 6.08 11.02 -10.99
C ARG A 167 6.90 9.85 -10.47
N LEU A 168 8.12 9.75 -10.98
CA LEU A 168 9.21 8.94 -10.45
C LEU A 168 10.30 9.88 -9.94
N GLU A 169 10.89 9.58 -8.80
CA GLU A 169 11.91 10.41 -8.18
C GLU A 169 13.02 9.55 -7.59
N LEU A 170 14.27 9.87 -7.88
CA LEU A 170 15.42 9.25 -7.23
C LEU A 170 15.72 10.03 -5.94
N LYS A 171 15.68 9.35 -4.80
CA LYS A 171 16.09 9.86 -3.50
C LYS A 171 17.00 8.85 -2.85
N ASP A 172 18.18 9.28 -2.46
CA ASP A 172 19.22 8.39 -1.96
C ASP A 172 19.40 7.19 -2.92
N ASP A 173 19.34 5.96 -2.41
CA ASP A 173 19.44 4.74 -3.21
C ASP A 173 18.08 4.09 -3.48
N ALA A 174 17.03 4.89 -3.70
CA ALA A 174 15.69 4.40 -3.98
C ALA A 174 14.95 5.20 -5.07
N ILE A 175 14.21 4.51 -5.92
CA ILE A 175 13.26 5.13 -6.85
C ILE A 175 11.90 5.19 -6.16
N TYR A 176 11.39 6.39 -5.95
CA TYR A 176 10.04 6.63 -5.41
C TYR A 176 9.05 6.76 -6.54
N ALA A 177 8.00 5.94 -6.51
CA ALA A 177 6.88 6.02 -7.45
C ALA A 177 5.64 6.59 -6.75
N TYR A 178 5.19 7.75 -7.19
CA TYR A 178 3.98 8.43 -6.71
C TYR A 178 2.82 8.07 -7.62
N ILE A 179 1.86 7.33 -7.07
CA ILE A 179 0.79 6.71 -7.84
C ILE A 179 -0.56 7.16 -7.29
N LYS A 180 -1.37 7.79 -8.13
CA LYS A 180 -2.72 8.18 -7.76
C LYS A 180 -3.70 7.01 -7.86
N MET A 181 -4.71 7.05 -7.03
CA MET A 181 -5.86 6.18 -7.08
C MET A 181 -6.92 6.78 -7.98
N SER A 182 -7.57 5.97 -8.79
CA SER A 182 -8.71 6.38 -9.63
C SER A 182 -9.86 5.38 -9.50
N GLU A 183 -11.02 5.72 -10.01
CA GLU A 183 -12.18 4.82 -10.08
C GLU A 183 -11.86 3.52 -10.86
N ASN A 184 -10.95 3.60 -11.82
CA ASN A 184 -10.46 2.46 -12.60
C ASN A 184 -9.36 1.66 -11.89
N GLY A 185 -9.04 2.00 -10.63
CA GLY A 185 -8.01 1.37 -9.80
C GLY A 185 -6.73 2.19 -9.75
N SER A 186 -5.60 1.51 -9.57
CA SER A 186 -4.28 2.11 -9.40
C SER A 186 -3.23 1.33 -10.19
N LEU A 187 -2.04 1.90 -10.36
CA LEU A 187 -0.90 1.22 -10.98
C LEU A 187 -0.28 0.24 -9.98
N LYS A 188 -0.10 -1.02 -10.40
CA LYS A 188 0.61 -2.00 -9.57
C LYS A 188 2.12 -1.74 -9.62
N PRO A 189 2.85 -1.91 -8.50
CA PRO A 189 4.30 -1.72 -8.47
C PRO A 189 5.06 -2.51 -9.54
N ALA A 190 4.62 -3.73 -9.86
CA ALA A 190 5.25 -4.54 -10.91
C ALA A 190 5.26 -3.87 -12.29
N LEU A 191 4.28 -3.03 -12.62
CA LEU A 191 4.24 -2.31 -13.89
C LEU A 191 5.28 -1.17 -13.96
N ILE A 192 5.85 -0.76 -12.83
CA ILE A 192 6.96 0.21 -12.83
C ILE A 192 8.21 -0.41 -13.45
N PHE A 193 8.48 -1.71 -13.22
CA PHE A 193 9.58 -2.41 -13.89
C PHE A 193 9.40 -2.40 -15.41
N ASP A 194 8.19 -2.70 -15.89
CA ASP A 194 7.88 -2.68 -17.33
C ASP A 194 8.08 -1.26 -17.91
N ILE A 195 7.66 -0.23 -17.18
CA ILE A 195 7.82 1.17 -17.60
C ILE A 195 9.32 1.53 -17.67
N LEU A 196 10.09 1.25 -16.63
CA LEU A 196 11.52 1.56 -16.60
C LEU A 196 12.27 0.82 -17.71
N ASN A 197 12.04 -0.47 -17.87
CA ASN A 197 12.73 -1.28 -18.90
C ASN A 197 12.35 -0.92 -20.34
N ASN A 198 11.09 -0.48 -20.59
CA ASN A 198 10.61 -0.21 -21.94
C ASN A 198 10.84 1.22 -22.41
N TYR A 199 10.90 2.19 -21.49
CA TYR A 199 10.93 3.62 -21.81
C TYR A 199 12.25 4.30 -21.45
N THR A 200 13.18 3.59 -20.82
CA THR A 200 14.49 4.10 -20.41
C THR A 200 15.61 3.14 -20.79
N ASN A 201 16.84 3.54 -20.49
CA ASN A 201 18.00 2.66 -20.59
C ASN A 201 18.26 1.89 -19.27
N ILE A 202 17.41 2.06 -18.24
CA ILE A 202 17.52 1.35 -16.97
C ILE A 202 17.17 -0.12 -17.18
N ASN A 203 18.02 -1.00 -16.66
CA ASN A 203 17.77 -2.45 -16.59
C ASN A 203 17.50 -2.82 -15.14
N ILE A 204 16.25 -3.22 -14.83
CA ILE A 204 15.79 -3.51 -13.48
C ILE A 204 14.85 -4.72 -13.46
N ASP A 205 15.01 -5.57 -12.45
CA ASP A 205 14.07 -6.66 -12.14
C ASP A 205 13.81 -6.76 -10.62
N GLU A 206 12.96 -7.70 -10.22
CA GLU A 206 12.56 -7.87 -8.81
C GLU A 206 13.73 -8.26 -7.88
N LEU A 207 14.82 -8.81 -8.40
CA LEU A 207 15.99 -9.21 -7.63
C LEU A 207 16.95 -8.04 -7.38
N ASP A 208 16.73 -6.93 -8.05
CA ASP A 208 17.57 -5.74 -7.96
C ASP A 208 17.12 -4.76 -6.88
N ILE A 209 15.99 -5.06 -6.21
CA ILE A 209 15.37 -4.11 -5.26
C ILE A 209 14.77 -4.78 -4.03
N ASP A 210 14.66 -3.99 -2.97
CA ASP A 210 13.69 -4.21 -1.89
C ASP A 210 12.54 -3.23 -2.03
N LEU A 211 11.31 -3.75 -2.12
CA LEU A 211 10.13 -2.93 -2.34
C LEU A 211 9.40 -2.63 -1.04
N GLU A 212 9.14 -1.36 -0.79
CA GLU A 212 8.41 -0.86 0.37
C GLU A 212 7.27 0.06 -0.07
N ARG A 213 6.11 -0.06 0.59
CA ARG A 213 5.08 0.98 0.54
C ARG A 213 5.38 2.01 1.61
N ILE A 214 5.69 3.23 1.19
CA ILE A 214 6.00 4.34 2.10
C ILE A 214 4.75 4.84 2.81
N GLY A 215 3.62 4.92 2.10
CA GLY A 215 2.37 5.34 2.70
C GLY A 215 1.20 5.44 1.73
N LEU A 216 0.04 5.68 2.35
CA LEU A 216 -1.22 6.01 1.71
C LEU A 216 -1.57 7.46 2.09
N TYR A 217 -2.06 8.25 1.12
CA TYR A 217 -2.21 9.69 1.27
C TYR A 217 -3.60 10.16 0.86
N GLN A 218 -4.04 11.30 1.44
CA GLN A 218 -5.37 11.90 1.16
C GLN A 218 -5.39 12.75 -0.09
N ASP A 219 -4.23 13.10 -0.65
CA ASP A 219 -4.09 13.89 -1.87
C ASP A 219 -3.53 13.05 -3.01
N GLU A 220 -3.61 13.55 -4.23
CA GLU A 220 -3.11 12.86 -5.41
C GLU A 220 -1.58 12.91 -5.55
N ASP A 221 -0.92 13.80 -4.83
CA ASP A 221 0.52 14.07 -4.96
C ASP A 221 1.39 13.31 -3.96
N GLY A 222 0.76 12.62 -2.99
CA GLY A 222 1.44 11.82 -1.97
C GLY A 222 2.15 12.66 -0.92
N LEU A 223 1.55 13.78 -0.52
CA LEU A 223 2.13 14.73 0.44
C LEU A 223 1.36 14.81 1.75
N LYS A 224 0.04 14.59 1.72
CA LYS A 224 -0.82 14.72 2.88
C LYS A 224 -1.14 13.35 3.47
N GLU A 225 -0.56 13.05 4.62
CA GLU A 225 -0.85 11.81 5.37
C GLU A 225 -2.31 11.73 5.82
N ILE A 226 -2.78 10.51 6.06
CA ILE A 226 -4.16 10.24 6.53
C ILE A 226 -4.31 10.62 8.00
N PHE A 227 -3.26 10.41 8.80
CA PHE A 227 -3.16 10.90 10.15
C PHE A 227 -2.44 12.26 10.15
N LEU A 228 -3.06 13.25 10.74
CA LEU A 228 -2.49 14.53 11.10
C LEU A 228 -2.87 14.85 12.55
#